data_669c59b37c7e29163dfbe6833356d30f
#
_entry.id   669c59b37c7e29163dfbe6833356d30f
#
_cell.length_a   1.000
_cell.length_b   1.000
_cell.length_c   1.000
_cell.angle_alpha   90.00
_cell.angle_beta   90.00
_cell.angle_gamma   90.00
#
_symmetry.space_group_name_H-M   'P 1'
#
loop_
_entity.id
_entity.type
_entity.pdbx_description
1 polymer ?
#
loop_
_entity_poly.entity_id
_entity_poly.type
_entity_poly.pdbx_seq_one_letter_code
_entity_poly.pdbx_strand_id
1 'polypeptide(L)'
;MNLYKSGIPLEVIAFQTDLDVQEVQNIVSLEEQKHSDQTSYNSPSLAEFYLDAIVDINELIKNAQARTWSALQAKEFNISTEDSRQILENLLDSKTKLVIIHVDLVGFTKLCMNLSANRLADIIRAFTQEMSILIASYGGHILKFVGDAVLGFFLVKSSEKNDDKLPCMNAVNCAFSMVSVIRHGINPILSQYDYPEIHAKIGVDLGENVVVQYGWETSVLKHGTDKIVTKKPIIDILGYTISIAVKMTSLAESDQIVIGQFVYDSLEKNLKERFNEFPIHKEVWNYISSTTGGIYRLYGSKRDYTYY
;
A
#
# COMPACT_ATOMS: atom_id res chain seq x y z
N MET A 1 -3.74 23.28 -27.74
CA MET A 1 -2.58 22.64 -27.08
C MET A 1 -2.35 21.17 -27.47
N ASN A 2 -3.34 20.29 -27.36
CA ASN A 2 -3.15 18.87 -27.72
C ASN A 2 -2.73 18.65 -29.20
N LEU A 3 -3.24 19.44 -30.14
CA LEU A 3 -2.90 19.36 -31.52
C LEU A 3 -1.42 19.72 -31.79
N TYR A 4 -0.91 20.75 -31.12
CA TYR A 4 0.50 21.15 -31.21
C TYR A 4 1.43 20.08 -30.62
N LYS A 5 1.11 19.53 -29.47
CA LYS A 5 1.89 18.42 -28.84
C LYS A 5 1.89 17.12 -29.66
N SER A 6 0.93 16.99 -30.59
CA SER A 6 0.86 15.86 -31.52
C SER A 6 1.66 16.09 -32.79
N GLY A 7 2.46 17.18 -32.89
CA GLY A 7 3.30 17.51 -34.02
C GLY A 7 2.55 18.09 -35.22
N ILE A 8 1.32 18.60 -35.02
CA ILE A 8 0.54 19.25 -36.08
C ILE A 8 1.08 20.67 -36.30
N PRO A 9 1.38 21.09 -37.55
CA PRO A 9 1.87 22.44 -37.87
C PRO A 9 0.91 23.54 -37.41
N LEU A 10 1.46 24.69 -36.98
CA LEU A 10 0.65 25.80 -36.44
C LEU A 10 -0.36 26.34 -37.47
N GLU A 11 -0.04 26.33 -38.74
CA GLU A 11 -0.91 26.75 -39.86
C GLU A 11 -2.16 25.83 -39.93
N VAL A 12 -1.99 24.54 -39.72
CA VAL A 12 -3.08 23.57 -39.75
C VAL A 12 -3.96 23.74 -38.49
N ILE A 13 -3.37 24.03 -37.33
CA ILE A 13 -4.11 24.31 -36.11
C ILE A 13 -4.90 25.60 -36.25
N ALA A 14 -4.30 26.64 -36.77
CA ALA A 14 -4.95 27.93 -37.08
C ALA A 14 -6.16 27.73 -37.97
N PHE A 15 -6.02 27.00 -39.06
CA PHE A 15 -7.12 26.66 -39.96
C PHE A 15 -8.24 25.85 -39.31
N GLN A 16 -7.90 24.90 -38.46
CA GLN A 16 -8.90 24.06 -37.76
C GLN A 16 -9.64 24.78 -36.64
N THR A 17 -9.02 25.81 -36.05
CA THR A 17 -9.59 26.54 -34.90
C THR A 17 -10.21 27.89 -35.28
N ASP A 18 -10.13 28.26 -36.56
CA ASP A 18 -10.57 29.56 -37.10
C ASP A 18 -9.88 30.76 -36.41
N LEU A 19 -8.59 30.54 -36.02
CA LEU A 19 -7.74 31.53 -35.38
C LEU A 19 -6.61 31.91 -36.37
N ASP A 20 -6.03 33.10 -36.19
CA ASP A 20 -4.82 33.50 -36.91
C ASP A 20 -3.61 32.73 -36.36
N VAL A 21 -2.63 32.46 -37.20
CA VAL A 21 -1.40 31.73 -36.85
C VAL A 21 -0.66 32.39 -35.69
N GLN A 22 -0.70 33.73 -35.61
CA GLN A 22 -0.07 34.52 -34.58
C GLN A 22 -0.79 34.33 -33.22
N GLU A 23 -2.12 34.21 -33.22
CA GLU A 23 -2.92 33.93 -32.04
C GLU A 23 -2.65 32.51 -31.52
N VAL A 24 -2.58 31.52 -32.42
CA VAL A 24 -2.20 30.16 -32.04
C VAL A 24 -0.79 30.10 -31.44
N GLN A 25 0.16 30.86 -32.04
CA GLN A 25 1.54 30.94 -31.56
C GLN A 25 1.63 31.60 -30.18
N ASN A 26 0.83 32.64 -29.92
CA ASN A 26 0.75 33.28 -28.63
C ASN A 26 0.16 32.34 -27.55
N ILE A 27 -0.89 31.59 -27.89
CA ILE A 27 -1.50 30.60 -27.00
C ILE A 27 -0.49 29.49 -26.67
N VAL A 28 0.23 28.98 -27.64
CA VAL A 28 1.27 27.96 -27.45
C VAL A 28 2.39 28.50 -26.56
N SER A 29 2.90 29.70 -26.83
CA SER A 29 3.96 30.33 -26.03
C SER A 29 3.56 30.63 -24.60
N LEU A 30 2.32 31.07 -24.36
CA LEU A 30 1.77 31.29 -23.02
C LEU A 30 1.63 29.97 -22.22
N GLU A 31 1.30 28.89 -22.90
CA GLU A 31 1.19 27.58 -22.26
C GLU A 31 2.57 26.89 -22.09
N GLU A 32 3.51 27.13 -22.99
CA GLU A 32 4.90 26.71 -22.80
C GLU A 32 5.56 27.47 -21.65
N GLN A 33 5.27 28.76 -21.48
CA GLN A 33 5.69 29.53 -20.30
C GLN A 33 5.00 29.04 -19.02
N LYS A 34 3.71 28.73 -19.04
CA LYS A 34 3.04 28.08 -17.91
C LYS A 34 3.59 26.69 -17.60
N HIS A 35 4.00 25.95 -18.62
CA HIS A 35 4.67 24.66 -18.43
C HIS A 35 6.14 24.81 -18.00
N SER A 36 6.86 25.84 -18.38
CA SER A 36 8.21 26.13 -17.86
C SER A 36 8.15 26.60 -16.41
N ASP A 37 7.11 27.35 -16.02
CA ASP A 37 6.86 27.70 -14.62
C ASP A 37 6.23 26.55 -13.80
N GLN A 38 5.60 25.56 -14.44
CA GLN A 38 5.08 24.34 -13.80
C GLN A 38 6.04 23.14 -13.88
N THR A 39 7.09 23.18 -14.72
CA THR A 39 8.15 22.15 -14.74
C THR A 39 9.19 22.31 -13.64
N SER A 40 9.00 23.25 -12.72
CA SER A 40 9.61 23.20 -11.39
C SER A 40 8.71 22.49 -10.35
N TYR A 41 7.67 21.76 -10.74
CA TYR A 41 7.23 20.64 -9.92
C TYR A 41 8.37 19.61 -9.96
N ASN A 42 9.32 19.79 -9.05
CA ASN A 42 10.17 18.72 -8.61
C ASN A 42 9.24 17.53 -8.37
N SER A 43 9.40 16.45 -9.12
CA SER A 43 8.87 15.16 -8.72
C SER A 43 9.22 15.05 -7.24
N PRO A 44 8.24 14.86 -6.31
CA PRO A 44 8.54 14.87 -4.89
C PRO A 44 9.74 13.97 -4.68
N SER A 45 10.79 14.50 -4.07
CA SER A 45 12.01 13.71 -3.88
C SER A 45 11.61 12.52 -3.02
N LEU A 46 12.14 11.33 -3.26
CA LEU A 46 11.85 10.16 -2.42
C LEU A 46 12.02 10.49 -0.92
N ALA A 47 12.83 11.50 -0.58
CA ALA A 47 12.99 12.01 0.78
C ALA A 47 11.69 12.51 1.42
N GLU A 48 10.74 13.02 0.65
CA GLU A 48 9.44 13.52 1.15
C GLU A 48 8.50 12.39 1.57
N PHE A 49 8.77 11.14 1.13
CA PHE A 49 7.99 9.96 1.51
C PHE A 49 8.55 9.20 2.73
N TYR A 50 9.67 9.66 3.31
CA TYR A 50 10.22 9.10 4.55
C TYR A 50 9.66 9.86 5.74
N LEU A 51 8.49 9.44 6.21
CA LEU A 51 7.79 10.06 7.32
C LEU A 51 8.10 9.36 8.64
N ASP A 52 8.35 10.17 9.68
CA ASP A 52 8.28 9.69 11.06
C ASP A 52 6.80 9.70 11.49
N ALA A 53 6.27 8.51 11.79
CA ALA A 53 4.85 8.35 12.07
C ALA A 53 4.58 8.66 13.55
N ILE A 54 3.99 9.83 13.83
CA ILE A 54 3.41 10.16 15.14
C ILE A 54 1.91 9.83 15.07
N VAL A 55 1.51 8.73 15.70
CA VAL A 55 0.14 8.20 15.57
C VAL A 55 -0.50 8.02 16.94
N ASP A 56 -1.69 8.59 17.15
CA ASP A 56 -2.54 8.31 18.30
C ASP A 56 -3.49 7.15 17.97
N ILE A 57 -3.27 6.00 18.63
CA ILE A 57 -4.08 4.79 18.42
C ILE A 57 -5.55 4.98 18.82
N ASN A 58 -5.86 5.77 19.84
CA ASN A 58 -7.23 6.00 20.27
C ASN A 58 -8.00 6.84 19.24
N GLU A 59 -7.32 7.81 18.63
CA GLU A 59 -7.90 8.60 17.54
C GLU A 59 -8.13 7.72 16.31
N LEU A 60 -7.18 6.86 15.95
CA LEU A 60 -7.35 5.89 14.86
C LEU A 60 -8.54 4.98 15.08
N ILE A 61 -8.70 4.40 16.28
CA ILE A 61 -9.83 3.53 16.63
C ILE A 61 -11.15 4.28 16.51
N LYS A 62 -11.25 5.48 17.08
CA LYS A 62 -12.47 6.32 17.04
C LYS A 62 -12.84 6.67 15.59
N ASN A 63 -11.85 7.06 14.81
CA ASN A 63 -12.06 7.40 13.40
C ASN A 63 -12.45 6.17 12.58
N ALA A 64 -11.87 5.00 12.86
CA ALA A 64 -12.23 3.74 12.23
C ALA A 64 -13.68 3.32 12.54
N GLN A 65 -14.16 3.53 13.78
CA GLN A 65 -15.57 3.30 14.12
C GLN A 65 -16.49 4.17 13.25
N ALA A 66 -16.20 5.48 13.16
CA ALA A 66 -16.99 6.41 12.38
C ALA A 66 -16.98 6.06 10.87
N ARG A 67 -15.83 5.74 10.30
CA ARG A 67 -15.69 5.36 8.89
C ARG A 67 -16.35 4.02 8.58
N THR A 68 -16.20 3.02 9.44
CA THR A 68 -16.85 1.71 9.29
C THR A 68 -18.37 1.88 9.32
N TRP A 69 -18.89 2.66 10.25
CA TRP A 69 -20.31 2.99 10.31
C TRP A 69 -20.78 3.67 9.01
N SER A 70 -20.08 4.70 8.54
CA SER A 70 -20.40 5.40 7.28
C SER A 70 -20.30 4.46 6.07
N ALA A 71 -19.31 3.59 6.02
CA ALA A 71 -19.12 2.63 4.93
C ALA A 71 -20.28 1.64 4.83
N LEU A 72 -20.81 1.15 5.95
CA LEU A 72 -21.95 0.23 5.98
C LEU A 72 -23.26 0.94 5.60
N GLN A 73 -23.42 2.22 5.94
CA GLN A 73 -24.62 3.01 5.69
C GLN A 73 -24.63 3.66 4.30
N ALA A 74 -23.62 4.45 3.99
CA ALA A 74 -23.56 5.30 2.80
C ALA A 74 -22.88 4.63 1.61
N LYS A 75 -22.15 3.51 1.84
CA LYS A 75 -21.32 2.82 0.83
C LYS A 75 -20.25 3.73 0.19
N GLU A 76 -19.77 4.72 0.93
CA GLU A 76 -18.71 5.61 0.51
C GLU A 76 -17.35 5.02 0.92
N PHE A 77 -16.49 4.80 -0.07
CA PHE A 77 -15.14 4.26 0.12
C PHE A 77 -14.15 5.17 -0.59
N ASN A 78 -13.10 5.56 0.11
CA ASN A 78 -12.10 6.47 -0.42
C ASN A 78 -10.69 5.91 -0.19
N ILE A 79 -10.20 5.15 -1.16
CA ILE A 79 -8.83 4.61 -1.17
C ILE A 79 -8.13 5.18 -2.41
N SER A 80 -7.01 5.89 -2.20
CA SER A 80 -6.15 6.33 -3.28
C SER A 80 -4.85 5.52 -3.28
N THR A 81 -4.44 5.05 -4.46
CA THR A 81 -3.15 4.39 -4.70
C THR A 81 -2.26 5.22 -5.62
N GLU A 82 -2.63 6.47 -5.87
CA GLU A 82 -1.92 7.33 -6.84
C GLU A 82 -0.51 7.65 -6.36
N ASP A 83 -0.33 8.01 -5.07
CA ASP A 83 0.99 8.29 -4.48
C ASP A 83 1.89 7.06 -4.54
N SER A 84 1.34 5.87 -4.25
CA SER A 84 2.06 4.60 -4.36
C SER A 84 2.56 4.35 -5.79
N ARG A 85 1.72 4.64 -6.78
CA ARG A 85 2.08 4.50 -8.19
C ARG A 85 3.20 5.44 -8.60
N GLN A 86 3.15 6.73 -8.22
CA GLN A 86 4.19 7.70 -8.51
C GLN A 86 5.54 7.29 -7.90
N ILE A 87 5.53 6.78 -6.68
CA ILE A 87 6.72 6.25 -6.02
C ILE A 87 7.30 5.07 -6.81
N LEU A 88 6.46 4.13 -7.20
CA LEU A 88 6.90 2.95 -7.95
C LEU A 88 7.43 3.33 -9.34
N GLU A 89 6.84 4.33 -10.01
CA GLU A 89 7.35 4.87 -11.28
C GLU A 89 8.77 5.43 -11.13
N ASN A 90 9.06 6.11 -10.01
CA ASN A 90 10.41 6.63 -9.71
C ASN A 90 11.44 5.52 -9.36
N LEU A 91 10.97 4.33 -9.03
CA LEU A 91 11.80 3.18 -8.65
C LEU A 91 11.90 2.13 -9.76
N LEU A 92 11.35 2.39 -10.95
CA LEU A 92 11.37 1.44 -12.07
C LEU A 92 12.79 0.95 -12.37
N ASP A 93 12.90 -0.37 -12.58
CA ASP A 93 14.13 -1.09 -12.92
C ASP A 93 15.28 -0.91 -11.90
N SER A 94 14.97 -0.39 -10.70
CA SER A 94 15.94 -0.24 -9.63
C SER A 94 15.82 -1.38 -8.62
N LYS A 95 16.96 -1.77 -8.04
CA LYS A 95 16.99 -2.60 -6.83
C LYS A 95 16.73 -1.71 -5.63
N THR A 96 15.68 -2.01 -4.90
CA THR A 96 15.25 -1.21 -3.75
C THR A 96 15.01 -2.10 -2.55
N LYS A 97 15.52 -1.68 -1.39
CA LYS A 97 15.24 -2.34 -0.13
C LYS A 97 13.91 -1.83 0.41
N LEU A 98 12.99 -2.74 0.69
CA LEU A 98 11.63 -2.41 1.13
C LEU A 98 11.26 -3.28 2.33
N VAL A 99 10.45 -2.70 3.23
CA VAL A 99 9.67 -3.49 4.20
C VAL A 99 8.33 -3.79 3.57
N ILE A 100 7.98 -5.05 3.45
CA ILE A 100 6.70 -5.51 2.91
C ILE A 100 5.79 -5.90 4.07
N ILE A 101 4.55 -5.42 4.04
CA ILE A 101 3.48 -5.83 4.94
C ILE A 101 2.38 -6.51 4.15
N HIS A 102 1.98 -7.70 4.57
CA HIS A 102 0.87 -8.46 4.02
C HIS A 102 -0.16 -8.72 5.12
N VAL A 103 -1.39 -8.32 4.88
CA VAL A 103 -2.51 -8.45 5.83
C VAL A 103 -3.61 -9.25 5.15
N ASP A 104 -4.09 -10.30 5.81
CA ASP A 104 -5.09 -11.23 5.28
C ASP A 104 -6.20 -11.48 6.29
N LEU A 105 -7.44 -11.63 5.82
CA LEU A 105 -8.58 -11.93 6.68
C LEU A 105 -8.61 -13.41 7.08
N VAL A 106 -8.88 -13.65 8.36
CA VAL A 106 -9.04 -15.01 8.87
C VAL A 106 -10.37 -15.59 8.41
N GLY A 107 -10.29 -16.76 7.77
CA GLY A 107 -11.49 -17.53 7.42
C GLY A 107 -12.35 -16.92 6.32
N PHE A 108 -11.79 -16.12 5.43
CA PHE A 108 -12.49 -15.48 4.31
C PHE A 108 -13.33 -16.45 3.49
N THR A 109 -12.81 -17.63 3.15
CA THR A 109 -13.57 -18.67 2.43
C THR A 109 -14.85 -19.05 3.18
N LYS A 110 -14.80 -19.16 4.51
CA LYS A 110 -15.97 -19.47 5.33
C LYS A 110 -16.97 -18.30 5.34
N LEU A 111 -16.50 -17.07 5.34
CA LEU A 111 -17.34 -15.88 5.20
C LEU A 111 -18.07 -15.88 3.84
N CYS A 112 -17.36 -16.20 2.74
CA CYS A 112 -17.94 -16.34 1.40
C CYS A 112 -19.06 -17.37 1.33
N MET A 113 -18.95 -18.47 2.07
CA MET A 113 -19.96 -19.53 2.08
C MET A 113 -21.20 -19.20 2.91
N ASN A 114 -21.08 -18.30 3.90
CA ASN A 114 -22.14 -18.02 4.87
C ASN A 114 -22.83 -16.67 4.68
N LEU A 115 -22.23 -15.75 3.93
CA LEU A 115 -22.76 -14.40 3.73
C LEU A 115 -23.22 -14.20 2.28
N SER A 116 -24.20 -13.33 2.10
CA SER A 116 -24.53 -12.84 0.76
C SER A 116 -23.37 -12.01 0.19
N ALA A 117 -23.23 -11.99 -1.14
CA ALA A 117 -22.17 -11.25 -1.82
C ALA A 117 -22.12 -9.76 -1.44
N ASN A 118 -23.27 -9.13 -1.22
CA ASN A 118 -23.34 -7.72 -0.79
C ASN A 118 -22.75 -7.52 0.61
N ARG A 119 -23.16 -8.37 1.58
CA ARG A 119 -22.63 -8.29 2.96
C ARG A 119 -21.15 -8.58 3.01
N LEU A 120 -20.68 -9.56 2.22
CA LEU A 120 -19.27 -9.86 2.09
C LEU A 120 -18.49 -8.65 1.54
N ALA A 121 -19.01 -8.04 0.45
CA ALA A 121 -18.39 -6.86 -0.14
C ALA A 121 -18.30 -5.69 0.83
N ASP A 122 -19.31 -5.46 1.66
CA ASP A 122 -19.30 -4.40 2.68
C ASP A 122 -18.21 -4.63 3.73
N ILE A 123 -18.04 -5.88 4.20
CA ILE A 123 -16.96 -6.24 5.13
C ILE A 123 -15.58 -5.98 4.49
N ILE A 124 -15.38 -6.51 3.26
CA ILE A 124 -14.07 -6.38 2.57
C ILE A 124 -13.72 -4.92 2.33
N ARG A 125 -14.68 -4.11 1.90
CA ARG A 125 -14.45 -2.67 1.68
C ARG A 125 -14.09 -1.95 2.98
N ALA A 126 -14.84 -2.17 4.05
CA ALA A 126 -14.55 -1.57 5.35
C ALA A 126 -13.15 -1.99 5.84
N PHE A 127 -12.82 -3.29 5.75
CA PHE A 127 -11.51 -3.81 6.14
C PHE A 127 -10.38 -3.20 5.29
N THR A 128 -10.47 -3.28 3.97
CA THR A 128 -9.40 -2.80 3.07
C THR A 128 -9.19 -1.30 3.20
N GLN A 129 -10.25 -0.53 3.40
CA GLN A 129 -10.15 0.91 3.63
C GLN A 129 -9.39 1.22 4.92
N GLU A 130 -9.74 0.59 6.04
CA GLU A 130 -9.07 0.85 7.31
C GLU A 130 -7.61 0.37 7.30
N MET A 131 -7.32 -0.80 6.70
CA MET A 131 -5.94 -1.27 6.56
C MET A 131 -5.10 -0.32 5.70
N SER A 132 -5.68 0.22 4.63
CA SER A 132 -5.00 1.20 3.75
C SER A 132 -4.70 2.51 4.48
N ILE A 133 -5.65 3.02 5.25
CA ILE A 133 -5.48 4.24 6.05
C ILE A 133 -4.38 4.04 7.10
N LEU A 134 -4.34 2.88 7.76
CA LEU A 134 -3.31 2.57 8.74
C LEU A 134 -1.92 2.50 8.09
N ILE A 135 -1.77 1.81 6.97
CA ILE A 135 -0.50 1.76 6.25
C ILE A 135 -0.02 3.18 5.92
N ALA A 136 -0.89 4.02 5.38
CA ALA A 136 -0.56 5.41 5.05
C ALA A 136 -0.21 6.24 6.30
N SER A 137 -0.95 6.09 7.40
CA SER A 137 -0.71 6.81 8.67
C SER A 137 0.66 6.49 9.28
N TYR A 138 1.21 5.31 8.99
CA TYR A 138 2.56 4.91 9.42
C TYR A 138 3.64 5.16 8.35
N GLY A 139 3.34 5.96 7.31
CA GLY A 139 4.30 6.29 6.25
C GLY A 139 4.56 5.16 5.25
N GLY A 140 3.65 4.20 5.18
CA GLY A 140 3.66 3.14 4.18
C GLY A 140 2.77 3.46 2.98
N HIS A 141 2.85 2.62 1.97
CA HIS A 141 2.15 2.75 0.69
C HIS A 141 1.45 1.46 0.32
N ILE A 142 0.30 1.56 -0.32
CA ILE A 142 -0.45 0.39 -0.81
C ILE A 142 0.15 -0.07 -2.13
N LEU A 143 0.53 -1.34 -2.21
CA LEU A 143 0.95 -1.94 -3.46
C LEU A 143 -0.27 -2.41 -4.27
N LYS A 144 -1.08 -3.29 -3.67
CA LYS A 144 -2.28 -3.85 -4.31
C LYS A 144 -3.19 -4.57 -3.32
N PHE A 145 -4.40 -4.84 -3.78
CA PHE A 145 -5.37 -5.72 -3.11
C PHE A 145 -5.41 -7.06 -3.83
N VAL A 146 -5.43 -8.17 -3.08
CA VAL A 146 -5.50 -9.52 -3.63
C VAL A 146 -6.61 -10.28 -2.89
N GLY A 147 -7.82 -10.27 -3.45
CA GLY A 147 -8.99 -10.82 -2.78
C GLY A 147 -9.32 -10.05 -1.50
N ASP A 148 -9.17 -10.70 -0.37
CA ASP A 148 -9.35 -10.17 0.97
C ASP A 148 -8.04 -9.66 1.61
N ALA A 149 -6.93 -9.79 0.91
CA ALA A 149 -5.62 -9.36 1.41
C ALA A 149 -5.25 -7.96 0.95
N VAL A 150 -4.52 -7.24 1.82
CA VAL A 150 -3.89 -5.95 1.52
C VAL A 150 -2.39 -6.13 1.56
N LEU A 151 -1.72 -5.74 0.48
CA LEU A 151 -0.28 -5.75 0.35
C LEU A 151 0.22 -4.30 0.31
N GLY A 152 1.10 -3.96 1.25
CA GLY A 152 1.72 -2.64 1.34
C GLY A 152 3.23 -2.72 1.47
N PHE A 153 3.89 -1.57 1.36
CA PHE A 153 5.34 -1.45 1.50
C PHE A 153 5.74 -0.15 2.19
N PHE A 154 6.92 -0.18 2.82
CA PHE A 154 7.57 0.99 3.41
C PHE A 154 8.95 1.15 2.76
N LEU A 155 9.28 2.38 2.40
CA LEU A 155 10.56 2.70 1.78
C LEU A 155 11.70 2.68 2.80
N VAL A 156 12.84 2.13 2.40
CA VAL A 156 14.09 2.18 3.16
C VAL A 156 15.05 3.11 2.44
N LYS A 157 15.56 4.14 3.13
CA LYS A 157 16.61 5.00 2.57
C LYS A 157 17.87 4.18 2.27
N SER A 158 18.44 4.41 1.09
CA SER A 158 19.58 3.61 0.60
C SER A 158 20.95 4.14 1.05
N SER A 159 21.03 5.15 1.91
CA SER A 159 22.23 5.97 2.08
C SER A 159 23.10 5.67 3.29
N GLU A 160 22.60 5.02 4.35
CA GLU A 160 23.39 4.82 5.58
C GLU A 160 23.19 3.45 6.26
N LYS A 161 24.15 3.06 7.12
CA LYS A 161 23.98 1.91 8.02
C LYS A 161 22.90 2.25 9.06
N ASN A 162 21.85 1.45 9.15
CA ASN A 162 20.68 1.52 10.04
C ASN A 162 19.45 2.29 9.50
N ASP A 163 19.39 2.60 8.23
CA ASP A 163 18.19 3.21 7.60
C ASP A 163 16.97 2.28 7.61
N ASP A 164 17.15 1.00 7.95
CA ASP A 164 16.08 -0.01 8.06
C ASP A 164 15.23 0.16 9.32
N LYS A 165 15.77 0.80 10.36
CA LYS A 165 15.19 0.81 11.70
C LYS A 165 13.81 1.46 11.72
N LEU A 166 13.72 2.69 11.23
CA LEU A 166 12.47 3.45 11.25
C LEU A 166 11.36 2.79 10.39
N PRO A 167 11.60 2.39 9.12
CA PRO A 167 10.60 1.70 8.34
C PRO A 167 10.13 0.37 8.95
N CYS A 168 11.05 -0.40 9.55
CA CYS A 168 10.70 -1.64 10.25
C CYS A 168 9.84 -1.38 11.48
N MET A 169 10.17 -0.36 12.28
CA MET A 169 9.39 0.04 13.45
C MET A 169 8.00 0.52 13.05
N ASN A 170 7.91 1.36 12.01
CA ASN A 170 6.65 1.86 11.48
C ASN A 170 5.76 0.71 10.99
N ALA A 171 6.31 -0.23 10.20
CA ALA A 171 5.57 -1.39 9.71
C ALA A 171 5.06 -2.29 10.85
N VAL A 172 5.89 -2.52 11.87
CA VAL A 172 5.50 -3.35 13.03
C VAL A 172 4.46 -2.64 13.91
N ASN A 173 4.62 -1.34 14.17
CA ASN A 173 3.62 -0.56 14.91
C ASN A 173 2.30 -0.46 14.12
N CYS A 174 2.37 -0.29 12.81
CA CYS A 174 1.21 -0.36 11.92
C CYS A 174 0.48 -1.70 12.09
N ALA A 175 1.19 -2.83 12.06
CA ALA A 175 0.61 -4.15 12.25
C ALA A 175 -0.09 -4.32 13.60
N PHE A 176 0.50 -3.82 14.69
CA PHE A 176 -0.16 -3.81 16.00
C PHE A 176 -1.42 -2.93 16.00
N SER A 177 -1.36 -1.75 15.38
CA SER A 177 -2.52 -0.86 15.26
C SER A 177 -3.64 -1.47 14.42
N MET A 178 -3.31 -2.24 13.39
CA MET A 178 -4.29 -2.98 12.58
C MET A 178 -5.10 -3.94 13.45
N VAL A 179 -4.45 -4.75 14.27
CA VAL A 179 -5.14 -5.68 15.17
C VAL A 179 -6.02 -4.92 16.17
N SER A 180 -5.52 -3.80 16.73
CA SER A 180 -6.29 -2.97 17.65
C SER A 180 -7.52 -2.33 16.99
N VAL A 181 -7.37 -1.78 15.79
CA VAL A 181 -8.46 -1.16 15.01
C VAL A 181 -9.50 -2.19 14.59
N ILE A 182 -9.10 -3.40 14.20
CA ILE A 182 -10.05 -4.48 13.90
C ILE A 182 -10.86 -4.79 15.16
N ARG A 183 -10.20 -5.01 16.29
CA ARG A 183 -10.84 -5.44 17.54
C ARG A 183 -11.73 -4.36 18.17
N HIS A 184 -11.27 -3.14 18.22
CA HIS A 184 -11.91 -2.04 18.96
C HIS A 184 -12.59 -1.00 18.05
N GLY A 185 -12.24 -0.96 16.76
CA GLY A 185 -12.80 -0.06 15.76
C GLY A 185 -13.86 -0.73 14.91
N ILE A 186 -13.47 -1.75 14.14
CA ILE A 186 -14.33 -2.37 13.13
C ILE A 186 -15.36 -3.32 13.76
N ASN A 187 -14.91 -4.29 14.55
CA ASN A 187 -15.78 -5.34 15.11
C ASN A 187 -16.96 -4.81 15.95
N PRO A 188 -16.81 -3.79 16.80
CA PRO A 188 -17.95 -3.23 17.52
C PRO A 188 -19.04 -2.66 16.60
N ILE A 189 -18.65 -2.12 15.46
CA ILE A 189 -19.61 -1.60 14.48
C ILE A 189 -20.23 -2.74 13.67
N LEU A 190 -19.44 -3.71 13.22
CA LEU A 190 -19.95 -4.91 12.54
C LEU A 190 -21.01 -5.62 13.39
N SER A 191 -20.75 -5.78 14.69
CA SER A 191 -21.66 -6.42 15.64
C SER A 191 -22.99 -5.71 15.77
N GLN A 192 -23.04 -4.37 15.67
CA GLN A 192 -24.28 -3.58 15.71
C GLN A 192 -25.20 -3.83 14.49
N TYR A 193 -24.66 -4.35 13.39
CA TYR A 193 -25.39 -4.63 12.15
C TYR A 193 -25.52 -6.13 11.87
N ASP A 194 -25.36 -6.98 12.88
CA ASP A 194 -25.41 -8.44 12.76
C ASP A 194 -24.43 -9.01 11.73
N TYR A 195 -23.26 -8.38 11.58
CA TYR A 195 -22.14 -8.93 10.82
C TYR A 195 -21.24 -9.75 11.76
N PRO A 196 -20.58 -10.79 11.25
CA PRO A 196 -19.61 -11.53 12.04
C PRO A 196 -18.38 -10.68 12.36
N GLU A 197 -17.77 -10.95 13.52
CA GLU A 197 -16.45 -10.40 13.83
C GLU A 197 -15.41 -10.89 12.83
N ILE A 198 -14.47 -10.02 12.52
CA ILE A 198 -13.34 -10.31 11.65
C ILE A 198 -12.03 -10.28 12.42
N HIS A 199 -11.08 -11.03 11.94
CA HIS A 199 -9.72 -11.11 12.47
C HIS A 199 -8.73 -11.06 11.31
N ALA A 200 -7.49 -10.72 11.58
CA ALA A 200 -6.45 -10.68 10.56
C ALA A 200 -5.21 -11.50 10.94
N LYS A 201 -4.46 -11.86 9.93
CA LYS A 201 -3.11 -12.40 10.00
C LYS A 201 -2.17 -11.45 9.30
N ILE A 202 -1.03 -11.16 9.90
CA ILE A 202 -0.13 -10.14 9.36
C ILE A 202 1.28 -10.71 9.24
N GLY A 203 1.89 -10.57 8.07
CA GLY A 203 3.28 -10.89 7.80
C GLY A 203 4.07 -9.65 7.45
N VAL A 204 5.25 -9.46 8.05
CA VAL A 204 6.13 -8.32 7.76
C VAL A 204 7.55 -8.81 7.49
N ASP A 205 8.09 -8.47 6.34
CA ASP A 205 9.47 -8.84 5.99
C ASP A 205 10.25 -7.68 5.36
N LEU A 206 11.58 -7.77 5.44
CA LEU A 206 12.52 -6.77 4.93
C LEU A 206 13.48 -7.43 3.94
N GLY A 207 13.65 -6.84 2.77
CA GLY A 207 14.63 -7.32 1.81
C GLY A 207 14.73 -6.50 0.54
N GLU A 208 15.66 -6.92 -0.33
CA GLU A 208 15.83 -6.32 -1.65
C GLU A 208 14.75 -6.80 -2.62
N ASN A 209 14.20 -5.86 -3.37
CA ASN A 209 13.18 -6.09 -4.37
C ASN A 209 13.54 -5.30 -5.64
N VAL A 210 12.88 -5.63 -6.75
CA VAL A 210 12.97 -4.88 -8.02
C VAL A 210 11.58 -4.40 -8.39
N VAL A 211 11.46 -3.14 -8.75
CA VAL A 211 10.22 -2.57 -9.28
C VAL A 211 10.22 -2.77 -10.80
N VAL A 212 9.16 -3.39 -11.31
CA VAL A 212 9.07 -3.75 -12.74
C VAL A 212 7.78 -3.23 -13.34
N GLN A 213 7.85 -2.87 -14.61
CA GLN A 213 6.68 -2.57 -15.44
C GLN A 213 6.35 -3.76 -16.34
N TYR A 214 5.14 -4.31 -16.18
CA TYR A 214 4.66 -5.42 -17.03
C TYR A 214 4.07 -4.97 -18.36
N GLY A 215 3.60 -3.72 -18.43
CA GLY A 215 2.93 -3.21 -19.62
C GLY A 215 2.11 -1.96 -19.32
N TRP A 216 1.04 -1.77 -20.09
CA TRP A 216 0.20 -0.59 -20.03
C TRP A 216 -1.27 -0.96 -19.91
N GLU A 217 -1.97 -0.39 -18.95
CA GLU A 217 -3.42 -0.34 -18.94
C GLU A 217 -3.89 0.79 -19.84
N THR A 218 -4.71 0.48 -20.83
CA THR A 218 -5.22 1.45 -21.79
C THR A 218 -6.68 1.72 -21.52
N SER A 219 -7.03 2.96 -21.20
CA SER A 219 -8.41 3.42 -21.02
C SER A 219 -8.78 4.35 -22.16
N VAL A 220 -9.99 4.15 -22.73
CA VAL A 220 -10.55 4.99 -23.77
C VAL A 220 -11.72 5.76 -23.21
N LEU A 221 -11.55 7.06 -23.00
CA LEU A 221 -12.63 7.96 -22.62
C LEU A 221 -13.25 8.53 -23.90
N LYS A 222 -14.59 8.40 -24.02
CA LYS A 222 -15.36 9.04 -25.09
C LYS A 222 -15.87 10.39 -24.59
N HIS A 223 -15.46 11.47 -25.21
CA HIS A 223 -16.00 12.80 -24.97
C HIS A 223 -16.63 13.31 -26.27
N GLY A 224 -17.94 13.14 -26.45
CA GLY A 224 -18.61 13.41 -27.73
C GLY A 224 -18.12 12.49 -28.84
N THR A 225 -17.60 13.06 -29.92
CA THR A 225 -17.01 12.34 -31.06
C THR A 225 -15.55 11.96 -30.81
N ASP A 226 -14.89 12.53 -29.80
CA ASP A 226 -13.47 12.36 -29.55
C ASP A 226 -13.19 11.15 -28.66
N LYS A 227 -12.12 10.43 -28.98
CA LYS A 227 -11.60 9.32 -28.17
C LYS A 227 -10.27 9.76 -27.54
N ILE A 228 -10.27 9.95 -26.22
CA ILE A 228 -9.05 10.18 -25.46
C ILE A 228 -8.54 8.82 -25.00
N VAL A 229 -7.35 8.45 -25.47
CA VAL A 229 -6.67 7.22 -25.03
C VAL A 229 -5.67 7.58 -23.95
N THR A 230 -5.93 7.12 -22.72
CA THR A 230 -4.98 7.25 -21.62
C THR A 230 -4.28 5.91 -21.40
N LYS A 231 -2.96 5.96 -21.19
CA LYS A 231 -2.14 4.79 -20.87
C LYS A 231 -1.57 4.98 -19.47
N LYS A 232 -1.79 4.00 -18.60
CA LYS A 232 -1.18 3.94 -17.26
C LYS A 232 -0.26 2.74 -17.19
N PRO A 233 0.98 2.86 -16.67
CA PRO A 233 1.86 1.71 -16.52
C PRO A 233 1.29 0.72 -15.49
N ILE A 234 1.41 -0.57 -15.81
CA ILE A 234 1.13 -1.66 -14.86
C ILE A 234 2.44 -1.99 -14.17
N ILE A 235 2.59 -1.55 -12.92
CA ILE A 235 3.82 -1.68 -12.14
C ILE A 235 3.60 -2.64 -10.99
N ASP A 236 4.62 -3.43 -10.67
CA ASP A 236 4.61 -4.32 -9.52
C ASP A 236 6.02 -4.41 -8.91
N ILE A 237 6.08 -4.95 -7.70
CA ILE A 237 7.32 -5.24 -6.99
C ILE A 237 7.60 -6.74 -7.09
N LEU A 238 8.80 -7.10 -7.55
CA LEU A 238 9.28 -8.47 -7.58
C LEU A 238 10.40 -8.69 -6.56
N GLY A 239 10.25 -9.71 -5.74
CA GLY A 239 11.27 -10.09 -4.77
C GLY A 239 10.82 -11.24 -3.88
N TYR A 240 11.77 -11.90 -3.26
CA TYR A 240 11.47 -12.97 -2.30
C TYR A 240 10.72 -12.43 -1.07
N THR A 241 10.94 -11.18 -0.69
CA THR A 241 10.34 -10.53 0.48
C THR A 241 8.82 -10.56 0.44
N ILE A 242 8.19 -10.32 -0.73
CA ILE A 242 6.74 -10.43 -0.88
C ILE A 242 6.29 -11.88 -0.60
N SER A 243 6.95 -12.85 -1.23
CA SER A 243 6.62 -14.26 -1.05
C SER A 243 6.79 -14.72 0.40
N ILE A 244 7.82 -14.23 1.09
CA ILE A 244 8.07 -14.50 2.50
C ILE A 244 6.97 -13.89 3.37
N ALA A 245 6.59 -12.63 3.17
CA ALA A 245 5.53 -11.97 3.92
C ALA A 245 4.17 -12.71 3.77
N VAL A 246 3.81 -13.10 2.55
CA VAL A 246 2.60 -13.90 2.27
C VAL A 246 2.64 -15.26 2.98
N LYS A 247 3.78 -15.95 2.94
CA LYS A 247 3.94 -17.26 3.62
C LYS A 247 3.89 -17.12 5.14
N MET A 248 4.47 -16.06 5.72
CA MET A 248 4.36 -15.77 7.14
C MET A 248 2.89 -15.58 7.55
N THR A 249 2.11 -14.88 6.76
CA THR A 249 0.68 -14.71 7.00
C THR A 249 -0.06 -16.05 7.01
N SER A 250 0.31 -16.99 6.13
CA SER A 250 -0.27 -18.33 6.10
C SER A 250 0.05 -19.14 7.36
N LEU A 251 1.20 -18.90 7.98
CA LEU A 251 1.64 -19.57 9.22
C LEU A 251 1.07 -18.93 10.47
N ALA A 252 0.72 -17.64 10.42
CA ALA A 252 0.20 -16.88 11.55
C ALA A 252 -1.14 -17.43 12.05
N GLU A 253 -1.37 -17.30 13.34
CA GLU A 253 -2.68 -17.51 13.95
C GLU A 253 -3.57 -16.27 13.83
N SER A 254 -4.84 -16.41 14.23
CA SER A 254 -5.78 -15.27 14.27
C SER A 254 -5.22 -14.13 15.12
N ASP A 255 -5.25 -12.90 14.58
CA ASP A 255 -4.73 -11.68 15.19
C ASP A 255 -3.22 -11.74 15.54
N GLN A 256 -2.48 -12.63 14.91
CA GLN A 256 -1.04 -12.76 15.10
C GLN A 256 -0.26 -12.01 14.01
N ILE A 257 0.81 -11.36 14.45
CA ILE A 257 1.82 -10.71 13.60
C ILE A 257 3.05 -11.62 13.56
N VAL A 258 3.49 -11.99 12.36
CA VAL A 258 4.72 -12.75 12.15
C VAL A 258 5.70 -11.87 11.37
N ILE A 259 6.92 -11.72 11.90
CA ILE A 259 7.97 -10.90 11.29
C ILE A 259 9.18 -11.75 10.94
N GLY A 260 9.86 -11.39 9.86
CA GLY A 260 11.11 -12.02 9.45
C GLY A 260 12.31 -11.57 10.28
N GLN A 261 13.39 -12.36 10.22
CA GLN A 261 14.62 -12.11 10.97
C GLN A 261 15.17 -10.70 10.76
N PHE A 262 15.21 -10.19 9.52
CA PHE A 262 15.78 -8.87 9.22
C PHE A 262 14.95 -7.74 9.82
N VAL A 263 13.61 -7.88 9.85
CA VAL A 263 12.74 -6.93 10.56
C VAL A 263 13.05 -6.99 12.05
N TYR A 264 13.04 -8.20 12.65
CA TYR A 264 13.30 -8.37 14.08
C TYR A 264 14.66 -7.77 14.49
N ASP A 265 15.71 -8.00 13.71
CA ASP A 265 17.05 -7.50 14.01
C ASP A 265 17.11 -5.96 14.03
N SER A 266 16.30 -5.30 13.20
CA SER A 266 16.19 -3.84 13.08
C SER A 266 15.33 -3.18 14.17
N LEU A 267 14.54 -3.95 14.95
CA LEU A 267 13.68 -3.39 16.00
C LEU A 267 14.47 -2.95 17.25
N GLU A 268 13.88 -2.01 17.99
CA GLU A 268 14.31 -1.67 19.34
C GLU A 268 13.93 -2.75 20.36
N LYS A 269 14.62 -2.72 21.52
CA LYS A 269 14.46 -3.73 22.56
C LYS A 269 13.01 -3.89 23.04
N ASN A 270 12.33 -2.77 23.26
CA ASN A 270 10.92 -2.75 23.70
C ASN A 270 9.97 -3.45 22.73
N LEU A 271 10.18 -3.26 21.40
CA LEU A 271 9.40 -3.96 20.37
C LEU A 271 9.82 -5.43 20.25
N LYS A 272 11.13 -5.75 20.34
CA LYS A 272 11.62 -7.14 20.33
C LYS A 272 10.99 -7.97 21.43
N GLU A 273 10.81 -7.41 22.62
CA GLU A 273 10.20 -8.08 23.76
C GLU A 273 8.73 -8.51 23.53
N ARG A 274 8.06 -7.91 22.55
CA ARG A 274 6.69 -8.28 22.15
C ARG A 274 6.62 -9.51 21.25
N PHE A 275 7.76 -10.06 20.82
CA PHE A 275 7.85 -11.22 19.95
C PHE A 275 8.57 -12.38 20.63
N ASN A 276 8.23 -13.59 20.23
CA ASN A 276 8.97 -14.81 20.50
C ASN A 276 9.45 -15.41 19.20
N GLU A 277 10.56 -16.16 19.23
CA GLU A 277 10.94 -16.98 18.07
C GLU A 277 9.80 -17.92 17.70
N PHE A 278 9.44 -17.94 16.43
CA PHE A 278 8.31 -18.71 15.93
C PHE A 278 8.77 -20.14 15.61
N PRO A 279 8.25 -21.17 16.31
CA PRO A 279 8.68 -22.53 16.09
C PRO A 279 8.17 -23.03 14.74
N ILE A 280 9.10 -23.39 13.85
CA ILE A 280 8.75 -23.86 12.51
C ILE A 280 9.45 -25.18 12.23
N HIS A 281 8.68 -26.13 11.69
CA HIS A 281 9.25 -27.36 11.16
C HIS A 281 9.96 -27.11 9.84
N LYS A 282 11.16 -27.70 9.67
CA LYS A 282 12.00 -27.55 8.46
C LYS A 282 11.30 -28.02 7.18
N GLU A 283 10.32 -28.91 7.30
CA GLU A 283 9.51 -29.38 6.17
C GLU A 283 8.57 -28.31 5.62
N VAL A 284 8.14 -27.37 6.47
CA VAL A 284 7.21 -26.27 6.12
C VAL A 284 7.99 -25.00 5.76
N TRP A 285 9.16 -24.79 6.38
CA TRP A 285 9.96 -23.59 6.22
C TRP A 285 11.45 -23.95 6.07
N ASN A 286 11.93 -23.86 4.84
CA ASN A 286 13.31 -24.23 4.48
C ASN A 286 14.09 -23.08 3.80
N TYR A 287 13.63 -21.85 3.97
CA TYR A 287 14.31 -20.68 3.41
C TYR A 287 15.62 -20.41 4.17
N ILE A 288 16.69 -20.14 3.42
CA ILE A 288 18.02 -19.90 3.96
C ILE A 288 18.25 -18.39 4.04
N SER A 289 18.72 -17.92 5.19
CA SER A 289 19.14 -16.55 5.39
C SER A 289 20.38 -16.24 4.58
N SER A 290 20.36 -15.20 3.77
CA SER A 290 21.51 -14.75 2.97
C SER A 290 22.68 -14.24 3.82
N THR A 291 22.44 -13.86 5.07
CA THR A 291 23.46 -13.31 5.97
C THR A 291 24.11 -14.37 6.85
N THR A 292 23.32 -15.35 7.33
CA THR A 292 23.81 -16.35 8.29
C THR A 292 24.10 -17.72 7.66
N GLY A 293 23.57 -17.98 6.45
CA GLY A 293 23.63 -19.30 5.82
C GLY A 293 22.78 -20.38 6.53
N GLY A 294 22.11 -20.02 7.63
CA GLY A 294 21.19 -20.87 8.36
C GLY A 294 19.72 -20.68 7.91
N ILE A 295 18.80 -21.39 8.55
CA ILE A 295 17.38 -21.22 8.29
C ILE A 295 16.97 -19.79 8.67
N TYR A 296 16.22 -19.12 7.77
CA TYR A 296 15.67 -17.78 8.00
C TYR A 296 14.66 -17.83 9.15
N ARG A 297 14.95 -17.15 10.24
CA ARG A 297 14.14 -17.18 11.47
C ARG A 297 12.92 -16.30 11.35
N LEU A 298 11.84 -16.75 11.97
CA LEU A 298 10.62 -15.99 12.11
C LEU A 298 10.33 -15.71 13.58
N TYR A 299 9.61 -14.63 13.84
CA TYR A 299 9.20 -14.21 15.18
C TYR A 299 7.71 -13.88 15.18
N GLY A 300 6.94 -14.52 16.07
CA GLY A 300 5.51 -14.29 16.24
C GLY A 300 5.22 -13.36 17.41
N SER A 301 4.24 -12.48 17.24
CA SER A 301 3.77 -11.63 18.34
C SER A 301 3.18 -12.47 19.47
N LYS A 302 3.41 -12.03 20.72
CA LYS A 302 2.84 -12.64 21.91
C LYS A 302 1.36 -12.30 22.01
N ARG A 303 0.53 -13.26 22.44
CA ARG A 303 -0.94 -13.08 22.57
C ARG A 303 -1.36 -12.19 23.74
N ASP A 304 -0.51 -12.11 24.79
CA ASP A 304 -0.84 -11.45 26.05
C ASP A 304 -0.56 -9.94 26.08
N TYR A 305 -0.04 -9.38 24.97
CA TYR A 305 0.05 -7.92 24.85
C TYR A 305 -1.33 -7.37 24.51
N THR A 306 -2.02 -6.86 25.54
CA THR A 306 -3.13 -5.92 25.37
C THR A 306 -2.60 -4.77 24.50
N TYR A 307 -3.20 -4.64 23.32
CA TYR A 307 -2.90 -3.60 22.37
C TYR A 307 -3.47 -2.27 22.88
N TYR A 308 -2.70 -1.55 23.69
CA TYR A 308 -2.97 -0.19 24.13
C TYR A 308 -1.92 0.74 23.50
#